data_4ed999602993d27060fecb34a9e2be58
#
_entry.id   4ed999602993d27060fecb34a9e2be58
#
_cell.length_a   1.000
_cell.length_b   1.000
_cell.length_c   1.000
_cell.angle_alpha   90.00
_cell.angle_beta   90.00
_cell.angle_gamma   90.00
#
_symmetry.space_group_name_H-M   'P 1'
#
loop_
_entity.id
_entity.type
_entity.pdbx_description
1 polymer ?
#
loop_
_entity_poly.entity_id
_entity_poly.type
_entity_poly.pdbx_seq_one_letter_code
_entity_poly.pdbx_strand_id
1 'polypeptide(L)'
;MGRNLVAFLLFFITISSFSQEFSRKDSLRGNLTPIRTCYDVTFYDLKVMIDEQEKSIERSYNIIHFTALTNFSWFQIDLASNMEVQIIEFEKSQLEFNREFDAVYVYFNREVKKGEQLSIKVWYGGYPRVAVNAPWDGGFSWKKDSNGNPWIGVSCQGLGASVWWPNKDHQSDEPDSMRITCTARYPLKIIANGDLRSDTSVWNQYLESWVNVSEWFVSYPINNYNVTLNIGDYTHFSDSYISLKDTLRMDYYVLHDNLEKAKEHFKQVKPMMKCFENYFGEYPFWNDGYALVETPYLGMEHQSAIAYGNDYLPGYHGNTRFIDDLAFDFIIVHESGHEWWGNSITTNDIADMWVH
;
A
#
# COMPACT_ATOMS: atom_id res chain seq x y z
N MET A 1 41.80 -54.38 31.92
CA MET A 1 41.01 -54.18 30.70
C MET A 1 39.61 -53.70 31.14
N GLY A 2 39.41 -52.39 31.16
CA GLY A 2 38.14 -51.77 31.53
C GLY A 2 37.50 -51.20 30.26
N ARG A 3 36.33 -51.68 29.91
CA ARG A 3 35.53 -51.15 28.80
C ARG A 3 34.61 -50.05 29.35
N ASN A 4 34.90 -48.81 29.00
CA ASN A 4 34.04 -47.68 29.25
C ASN A 4 32.82 -47.73 28.31
N LEU A 5 31.64 -47.89 28.88
CA LEU A 5 30.37 -47.82 28.19
C LEU A 5 29.95 -46.34 28.19
N VAL A 6 30.04 -45.69 27.02
CA VAL A 6 29.51 -44.35 26.84
C VAL A 6 28.00 -44.48 26.49
N ALA A 7 27.16 -44.10 27.42
CA ALA A 7 25.72 -44.02 27.19
C ALA A 7 25.39 -42.71 26.47
N PHE A 8 24.92 -42.77 25.21
CA PHE A 8 24.39 -41.64 24.46
C PHE A 8 22.93 -41.41 24.93
N LEU A 9 22.73 -40.35 25.71
CA LEU A 9 21.38 -39.87 26.04
C LEU A 9 20.89 -39.06 24.84
N LEU A 10 20.00 -39.60 24.02
CA LEU A 10 19.25 -38.89 23.02
C LEU A 10 18.16 -38.07 23.73
N PHE A 11 18.39 -36.77 23.86
CA PHE A 11 17.35 -35.83 24.26
C PHE A 11 16.43 -35.60 23.05
N PHE A 12 15.25 -36.23 23.06
CA PHE A 12 14.15 -35.85 22.16
C PHE A 12 13.59 -34.53 22.66
N ILE A 13 14.03 -33.40 22.06
CA ILE A 13 13.33 -32.13 22.17
C ILE A 13 12.10 -32.26 21.26
N THR A 14 10.96 -32.53 21.83
CA THR A 14 9.66 -32.37 21.16
C THR A 14 9.45 -30.86 21.00
N ILE A 15 9.83 -30.32 19.84
CA ILE A 15 9.38 -29.01 19.42
C ILE A 15 7.88 -29.15 19.16
N SER A 16 7.06 -28.73 20.11
CA SER A 16 5.65 -28.53 19.86
C SER A 16 5.54 -27.40 18.82
N SER A 17 5.42 -27.78 17.55
CA SER A 17 5.01 -26.86 16.52
C SER A 17 3.55 -26.52 16.82
N PHE A 18 3.31 -25.37 17.40
CA PHE A 18 1.98 -24.78 17.43
C PHE A 18 1.66 -24.43 15.98
N SER A 19 0.91 -25.29 15.32
CA SER A 19 0.25 -24.92 14.07
C SER A 19 -0.74 -23.81 14.44
N GLN A 20 -0.61 -22.67 13.80
CA GLN A 20 -1.58 -21.60 13.96
C GLN A 20 -2.93 -22.15 13.46
N GLU A 21 -3.90 -22.27 14.35
CA GLU A 21 -5.25 -22.70 13.95
C GLU A 21 -5.87 -21.59 13.10
N PHE A 22 -6.32 -21.95 11.90
CA PHE A 22 -7.07 -21.04 11.05
C PHE A 22 -8.41 -20.69 11.71
N SER A 23 -8.60 -19.42 11.95
CA SER A 23 -9.83 -18.88 12.51
C SER A 23 -10.89 -18.59 11.42
N ARG A 24 -12.13 -18.38 11.86
CA ARG A 24 -13.18 -17.88 10.96
C ARG A 24 -12.78 -16.57 10.30
N LYS A 25 -12.08 -15.69 11.01
CA LYS A 25 -11.56 -14.42 10.49
C LYS A 25 -10.61 -14.64 9.31
N ASP A 26 -9.68 -15.58 9.43
CA ASP A 26 -8.73 -15.90 8.36
C ASP A 26 -9.44 -16.46 7.12
N SER A 27 -10.45 -17.33 7.34
CA SER A 27 -11.26 -17.87 6.25
C SER A 27 -12.04 -16.78 5.50
N LEU A 28 -12.61 -15.82 6.22
CA LEU A 28 -13.36 -14.71 5.60
C LEU A 28 -12.46 -13.79 4.76
N ARG A 29 -11.22 -13.61 5.19
CA ARG A 29 -10.24 -12.79 4.51
C ARG A 29 -9.62 -13.51 3.30
N GLY A 30 -9.20 -14.77 3.44
CA GLY A 30 -8.43 -15.49 2.42
C GLY A 30 -9.27 -16.21 1.35
N ASN A 31 -10.52 -16.55 1.63
CA ASN A 31 -11.29 -17.37 0.71
C ASN A 31 -11.99 -16.57 -0.40
N LEU A 32 -11.81 -16.99 -1.64
CA LEU A 32 -12.59 -16.55 -2.80
C LEU A 32 -13.94 -17.27 -2.85
N THR A 33 -14.85 -16.86 -1.96
CA THR A 33 -16.22 -17.38 -1.92
C THR A 33 -17.04 -16.83 -3.11
N PRO A 34 -18.19 -17.44 -3.47
CA PRO A 34 -19.05 -16.95 -4.55
C PRO A 34 -19.42 -15.47 -4.42
N ILE A 35 -19.56 -14.94 -3.19
CA ILE A 35 -19.87 -13.52 -2.94
C ILE A 35 -18.66 -12.58 -3.07
N ARG A 36 -17.45 -13.13 -3.21
CA ARG A 36 -16.25 -12.36 -3.56
C ARG A 36 -15.87 -12.50 -5.03
N THR A 37 -16.24 -13.62 -5.66
CA THR A 37 -15.94 -13.87 -7.09
C THR A 37 -17.07 -13.47 -8.03
N CYS A 38 -18.20 -12.98 -7.51
CA CYS A 38 -19.34 -12.57 -8.33
C CYS A 38 -19.15 -11.22 -9.04
N TYR A 39 -18.13 -10.46 -8.69
CA TYR A 39 -17.83 -9.16 -9.26
C TYR A 39 -16.31 -8.97 -9.46
N ASP A 40 -15.97 -8.09 -10.38
CA ASP A 40 -14.62 -7.68 -10.76
C ASP A 40 -14.51 -6.16 -10.59
N VAL A 41 -13.54 -5.70 -9.83
CA VAL A 41 -13.37 -4.26 -9.56
C VAL A 41 -12.56 -3.63 -10.69
N THR A 42 -13.13 -2.61 -11.30
CA THR A 42 -12.49 -1.92 -12.43
C THR A 42 -11.87 -0.58 -12.03
N PHE A 43 -12.39 0.08 -10.98
CA PHE A 43 -11.87 1.37 -10.55
C PHE A 43 -12.22 1.67 -9.09
N TYR A 44 -11.28 2.27 -8.37
CA TYR A 44 -11.52 2.88 -7.07
C TYR A 44 -11.38 4.40 -7.15
N ASP A 45 -12.35 5.13 -6.58
CA ASP A 45 -12.25 6.58 -6.33
C ASP A 45 -12.21 6.80 -4.81
N LEU A 46 -10.99 6.73 -4.27
CA LEU A 46 -10.73 6.80 -2.84
C LEU A 46 -10.53 8.25 -2.40
N LYS A 47 -11.37 8.71 -1.48
CA LYS A 47 -11.20 10.00 -0.82
C LYS A 47 -10.99 9.83 0.68
N VAL A 48 -9.84 10.31 1.15
CA VAL A 48 -9.40 10.15 2.55
C VAL A 48 -9.11 11.49 3.16
N MET A 49 -9.60 11.72 4.36
CA MET A 49 -9.20 12.85 5.21
C MET A 49 -8.47 12.32 6.44
N ILE A 50 -7.22 12.72 6.59
CA ILE A 50 -6.36 12.34 7.72
C ILE A 50 -6.38 13.46 8.75
N ASP A 51 -6.76 13.11 9.98
CA ASP A 51 -6.51 13.94 11.15
C ASP A 51 -5.25 13.43 11.86
N GLU A 52 -4.13 14.10 11.62
CA GLU A 52 -2.84 13.70 12.18
C GLU A 52 -2.73 13.97 13.69
N GLN A 53 -3.59 14.82 14.25
CA GLN A 53 -3.63 15.12 15.67
C GLN A 53 -4.35 13.99 16.42
N GLU A 54 -5.50 13.56 15.91
CA GLU A 54 -6.27 12.45 16.48
C GLU A 54 -5.80 11.09 15.98
N LYS A 55 -4.93 11.03 14.96
CA LYS A 55 -4.46 9.81 14.29
C LYS A 55 -5.62 8.99 13.74
N SER A 56 -6.56 9.66 13.11
CA SER A 56 -7.80 9.09 12.60
C SER A 56 -8.00 9.36 11.11
N ILE A 57 -8.89 8.57 10.53
CA ILE A 57 -9.44 8.77 9.19
C ILE A 57 -10.88 9.26 9.37
N GLU A 58 -11.17 10.45 8.79
CA GLU A 58 -12.42 11.14 9.03
C GLU A 58 -13.16 11.42 7.72
N ARG A 59 -14.50 11.34 7.72
CA ARG A 59 -15.37 11.75 6.60
C ARG A 59 -14.88 11.24 5.23
N SER A 60 -14.37 10.03 5.22
CA SER A 60 -13.77 9.41 4.07
C SER A 60 -14.73 8.50 3.33
N TYR A 61 -14.48 8.28 2.06
CA TYR A 61 -15.24 7.31 1.28
C TYR A 61 -14.40 6.65 0.20
N ASN A 62 -14.85 5.48 -0.22
CA ASN A 62 -14.39 4.86 -1.46
C ASN A 62 -15.58 4.60 -2.37
N ILE A 63 -15.50 5.03 -3.65
CA ILE A 63 -16.44 4.59 -4.67
C ILE A 63 -15.82 3.40 -5.37
N ILE A 64 -16.48 2.25 -5.24
CA ILE A 64 -16.05 0.97 -5.81
C ILE A 64 -16.84 0.77 -7.10
N HIS A 65 -16.17 0.89 -8.25
CA HIS A 65 -16.74 0.58 -9.56
C HIS A 65 -16.41 -0.88 -9.91
N PHE A 66 -17.41 -1.60 -10.38
CA PHE A 66 -17.23 -3.02 -10.66
C PHE A 66 -18.13 -3.52 -11.80
N THR A 67 -17.73 -4.63 -12.39
CA THR A 67 -18.53 -5.40 -13.35
C THR A 67 -19.03 -6.67 -12.66
N ALA A 68 -20.34 -6.95 -12.77
CA ALA A 68 -20.93 -8.17 -12.26
C ALA A 68 -20.53 -9.36 -13.14
N LEU A 69 -19.84 -10.35 -12.58
CA LEU A 69 -19.40 -11.57 -13.28
C LEU A 69 -20.47 -12.67 -13.27
N THR A 70 -21.36 -12.65 -12.29
CA THR A 70 -22.51 -13.57 -12.16
C THR A 70 -23.73 -12.77 -11.70
N ASN A 71 -24.92 -13.40 -11.63
CA ASN A 71 -26.06 -12.79 -10.97
C ASN A 71 -25.89 -12.90 -9.44
N PHE A 72 -26.17 -11.83 -8.71
CA PHE A 72 -26.15 -11.81 -7.25
C PHE A 72 -27.08 -10.75 -6.69
N SER A 73 -27.40 -10.84 -5.40
CA SER A 73 -28.13 -9.81 -4.66
C SER A 73 -27.37 -9.29 -3.44
N TRP A 74 -26.20 -9.85 -3.17
CA TRP A 74 -25.29 -9.40 -2.12
C TRP A 74 -23.87 -9.84 -2.44
N PHE A 75 -22.88 -9.09 -1.93
CA PHE A 75 -21.47 -9.41 -2.07
C PHE A 75 -20.68 -8.99 -0.83
N GLN A 76 -19.42 -9.38 -0.77
CA GLN A 76 -18.49 -9.02 0.30
C GLN A 76 -17.49 -7.98 -0.18
N ILE A 77 -17.29 -6.92 0.64
CA ILE A 77 -16.10 -6.08 0.66
C ILE A 77 -15.42 -6.24 2.01
N ASP A 78 -14.21 -5.73 2.16
CA ASP A 78 -13.41 -5.89 3.36
C ASP A 78 -13.02 -4.54 3.94
N LEU A 79 -13.06 -4.42 5.29
CA LEU A 79 -12.58 -3.29 6.07
C LEU A 79 -12.30 -3.76 7.49
N ALA A 80 -11.11 -3.46 8.02
CA ALA A 80 -10.72 -3.90 9.36
C ALA A 80 -11.71 -3.43 10.45
N SER A 81 -11.96 -4.28 11.43
CA SER A 81 -13.02 -4.10 12.42
C SER A 81 -12.85 -2.90 13.36
N ASN A 82 -11.64 -2.33 13.42
CA ASN A 82 -11.35 -1.07 14.12
C ASN A 82 -11.71 0.18 13.29
N MET A 83 -12.10 -0.01 12.03
CA MET A 83 -12.64 1.03 11.16
C MET A 83 -14.16 0.88 11.05
N GLU A 84 -14.90 1.97 10.96
CA GLU A 84 -16.34 1.97 10.92
C GLU A 84 -16.86 2.17 9.49
N VAL A 85 -17.75 1.30 9.02
CA VAL A 85 -18.59 1.56 7.84
C VAL A 85 -19.81 2.35 8.31
N GLN A 86 -19.98 3.56 7.80
CA GLN A 86 -21.04 4.47 8.22
C GLN A 86 -22.28 4.33 7.33
N ILE A 87 -22.10 4.42 6.01
CA ILE A 87 -23.18 4.38 5.03
C ILE A 87 -22.64 3.70 3.76
N ILE A 88 -23.47 2.90 3.11
CA ILE A 88 -23.23 2.41 1.76
C ILE A 88 -24.32 2.93 0.85
N GLU A 89 -23.93 3.73 -0.16
CA GLU A 89 -24.85 4.33 -1.13
C GLU A 89 -24.78 3.58 -2.47
N PHE A 90 -25.95 3.34 -3.05
CA PHE A 90 -26.11 2.77 -4.38
C PHE A 90 -27.19 3.55 -5.14
N GLU A 91 -26.83 4.14 -6.29
CA GLU A 91 -27.71 5.03 -7.04
C GLU A 91 -28.22 6.18 -6.15
N LYS A 92 -29.51 6.16 -5.77
CA LYS A 92 -30.15 7.18 -4.92
C LYS A 92 -30.62 6.63 -3.57
N SER A 93 -30.20 5.42 -3.20
CA SER A 93 -30.62 4.74 -1.98
C SER A 93 -29.44 4.30 -1.13
N GLN A 94 -29.69 4.07 0.14
CA GLN A 94 -28.75 3.40 1.02
C GLN A 94 -28.97 1.89 0.94
N LEU A 95 -27.88 1.13 0.96
CA LEU A 95 -27.92 -0.32 1.05
C LEU A 95 -27.80 -0.77 2.50
N GLU A 96 -28.48 -1.87 2.81
CA GLU A 96 -28.25 -2.59 4.06
C GLU A 96 -26.92 -3.33 3.99
N PHE A 97 -26.24 -3.43 5.12
CA PHE A 97 -25.03 -4.22 5.26
C PHE A 97 -24.96 -4.88 6.63
N ASN A 98 -24.26 -6.00 6.68
CA ASN A 98 -23.87 -6.67 7.91
C ASN A 98 -22.38 -6.86 7.96
N ARG A 99 -21.83 -7.02 9.15
CA ARG A 99 -20.40 -7.20 9.35
C ARG A 99 -20.12 -8.46 10.16
N GLU A 100 -19.13 -9.23 9.70
CA GLU A 100 -18.55 -10.35 10.43
C GLU A 100 -17.03 -10.17 10.44
N PHE A 101 -16.45 -9.78 11.57
CA PHE A 101 -15.03 -9.35 11.66
C PHE A 101 -14.72 -8.23 10.65
N ASP A 102 -13.78 -8.47 9.75
CA ASP A 102 -13.34 -7.52 8.73
C ASP A 102 -14.16 -7.64 7.42
N ALA A 103 -14.98 -8.67 7.27
CA ALA A 103 -15.89 -8.82 6.15
C ALA A 103 -17.16 -7.97 6.31
N VAL A 104 -17.52 -7.24 5.27
CA VAL A 104 -18.73 -6.40 5.18
C VAL A 104 -19.58 -6.94 4.05
N TYR A 105 -20.75 -7.48 4.39
CA TYR A 105 -21.72 -8.02 3.45
C TYR A 105 -22.70 -6.93 3.05
N VAL A 106 -22.74 -6.59 1.78
CA VAL A 106 -23.57 -5.54 1.20
C VAL A 106 -24.75 -6.15 0.47
N TYR A 107 -25.97 -5.77 0.83
CA TYR A 107 -27.20 -6.31 0.28
C TYR A 107 -27.85 -5.33 -0.70
N PHE A 108 -27.99 -5.75 -1.96
CA PHE A 108 -28.67 -4.95 -2.97
C PHE A 108 -30.20 -5.12 -2.85
N ASN A 109 -30.93 -4.04 -3.08
CA ASN A 109 -32.40 -4.05 -3.09
C ASN A 109 -33.00 -4.71 -4.33
N ARG A 110 -32.16 -5.23 -5.23
CA ARG A 110 -32.54 -5.99 -6.43
C ARG A 110 -31.45 -7.03 -6.77
N GLU A 111 -31.81 -7.95 -7.62
CA GLU A 111 -30.78 -8.81 -8.22
C GLU A 111 -29.95 -8.01 -9.23
N VAL A 112 -28.65 -8.02 -9.06
CA VAL A 112 -27.66 -7.52 -10.03
C VAL A 112 -27.43 -8.61 -11.07
N LYS A 113 -27.48 -8.24 -12.35
CA LYS A 113 -27.32 -9.19 -13.44
C LYS A 113 -25.89 -9.24 -13.95
N LYS A 114 -25.45 -10.41 -14.36
CA LYS A 114 -24.15 -10.60 -15.01
C LYS A 114 -23.97 -9.59 -16.15
N GLY A 115 -22.81 -8.93 -16.17
CA GLY A 115 -22.43 -7.93 -17.18
C GLY A 115 -22.85 -6.50 -16.85
N GLU A 116 -23.62 -6.27 -15.77
CA GLU A 116 -23.89 -4.90 -15.32
C GLU A 116 -22.62 -4.24 -14.78
N GLN A 117 -22.40 -2.98 -15.16
CA GLN A 117 -21.37 -2.12 -14.61
C GLN A 117 -21.99 -1.16 -13.61
N LEU A 118 -21.54 -1.21 -12.40
CA LEU A 118 -22.16 -0.53 -11.25
C LEU A 118 -21.10 0.13 -10.38
N SER A 119 -21.56 0.97 -9.46
CA SER A 119 -20.70 1.48 -8.40
C SER A 119 -21.48 1.60 -7.09
N ILE A 120 -20.80 1.36 -5.99
CA ILE A 120 -21.26 1.70 -4.65
C ILE A 120 -20.31 2.71 -4.02
N LYS A 121 -20.84 3.58 -3.15
CA LYS A 121 -20.05 4.51 -2.36
C LYS A 121 -20.09 4.11 -0.91
N VAL A 122 -18.95 3.77 -0.34
CA VAL A 122 -18.78 3.31 1.04
C VAL A 122 -18.20 4.45 1.86
N TRP A 123 -19.00 5.05 2.73
CA TRP A 123 -18.55 6.03 3.73
C TRP A 123 -17.97 5.31 4.93
N TYR A 124 -16.79 5.75 5.37
CA TYR A 124 -16.09 5.12 6.47
C TYR A 124 -15.22 6.11 7.25
N GLY A 125 -14.75 5.67 8.40
CA GLY A 125 -13.84 6.42 9.23
C GLY A 125 -13.36 5.61 10.42
N GLY A 126 -12.61 6.23 11.31
CA GLY A 126 -12.15 5.62 12.54
C GLY A 126 -10.64 5.67 12.72
N TYR A 127 -10.15 4.81 13.59
CA TYR A 127 -8.73 4.76 13.99
C TYR A 127 -8.04 3.61 13.28
N PRO A 128 -7.26 3.88 12.21
CA PRO A 128 -6.58 2.81 11.50
C PRO A 128 -5.54 2.13 12.38
N ARG A 129 -5.22 0.88 12.06
CA ARG A 129 -4.18 0.13 12.76
C ARG A 129 -2.86 0.89 12.74
N VAL A 130 -2.22 0.97 13.90
CA VAL A 130 -0.85 1.51 14.04
C VAL A 130 0.14 0.37 13.92
N ALA A 131 1.12 0.52 13.03
CA ALA A 131 2.23 -0.42 12.90
C ALA A 131 3.15 -0.34 14.14
N VAL A 132 3.52 -1.49 14.67
CA VAL A 132 4.48 -1.62 15.78
C VAL A 132 5.89 -1.79 15.24
N ASN A 133 6.02 -2.53 14.14
CA ASN A 133 7.29 -2.86 13.49
C ASN A 133 7.16 -2.70 11.95
N ALA A 134 6.85 -1.48 11.50
CA ALA A 134 6.70 -1.18 10.09
C ALA A 134 8.01 -1.46 9.29
N PRO A 135 7.91 -1.94 8.06
CA PRO A 135 6.69 -2.23 7.30
C PRO A 135 6.06 -3.61 7.58
N TRP A 136 6.74 -4.51 8.30
CA TRP A 136 6.45 -5.95 8.38
C TRP A 136 5.13 -6.32 9.05
N ASP A 137 4.64 -5.52 10.01
CA ASP A 137 3.41 -5.83 10.74
C ASP A 137 2.18 -5.07 10.25
N GLY A 138 2.36 -4.16 9.28
CA GLY A 138 1.31 -3.41 8.61
C GLY A 138 0.56 -2.39 9.46
N GLY A 139 0.15 -1.30 8.84
CA GLY A 139 -0.59 -0.20 9.43
C GLY A 139 0.07 1.15 9.24
N PHE A 140 -0.45 2.16 9.93
CA PHE A 140 0.08 3.52 9.91
C PHE A 140 1.28 3.68 10.83
N SER A 141 2.31 4.34 10.33
CA SER A 141 3.43 4.87 11.11
C SER A 141 3.19 6.35 11.38
N TRP A 142 2.82 6.68 12.62
CA TRP A 142 2.61 8.05 13.07
C TRP A 142 3.88 8.54 13.77
N LYS A 143 4.81 9.08 13.00
CA LYS A 143 6.11 9.56 13.50
C LYS A 143 6.18 11.08 13.42
N LYS A 144 7.32 11.61 13.78
CA LYS A 144 7.69 13.01 13.62
C LYS A 144 9.07 13.08 13.01
N ASP A 145 9.29 14.10 12.16
CA ASP A 145 10.60 14.43 11.63
C ASP A 145 11.51 15.05 12.73
N SER A 146 12.74 15.41 12.38
CA SER A 146 13.73 16.05 13.26
C SER A 146 13.27 17.40 13.83
N ASN A 147 12.34 18.07 13.13
CA ASN A 147 11.80 19.39 13.50
C ASN A 147 10.50 19.26 14.31
N GLY A 148 10.00 18.04 14.53
CA GLY A 148 8.79 17.75 15.27
C GLY A 148 7.50 17.80 14.46
N ASN A 149 7.58 17.99 13.13
CA ASN A 149 6.43 17.94 12.24
C ASN A 149 5.91 16.50 12.09
N PRO A 150 4.61 16.29 11.86
CA PRO A 150 4.07 14.99 11.54
C PRO A 150 4.78 14.35 10.33
N TRP A 151 5.14 13.08 10.46
CA TRP A 151 5.72 12.26 9.42
C TRP A 151 5.02 10.91 9.41
N ILE A 152 4.16 10.72 8.44
CA ILE A 152 3.18 9.63 8.40
C ILE A 152 3.39 8.82 7.12
N GLY A 153 3.38 7.51 7.25
CA GLY A 153 3.36 6.58 6.14
C GLY A 153 2.47 5.39 6.47
N VAL A 154 1.96 4.72 5.44
CA VAL A 154 1.20 3.48 5.61
C VAL A 154 1.84 2.37 4.81
N SER A 155 1.92 1.17 5.41
CA SER A 155 2.33 -0.06 4.76
C SER A 155 1.38 -1.17 5.19
N CYS A 156 1.00 -2.07 4.28
CA CYS A 156 0.02 -3.10 4.59
C CYS A 156 0.26 -4.44 3.88
N GLN A 157 1.46 -4.68 3.38
CA GLN A 157 1.85 -6.00 2.88
C GLN A 157 1.56 -7.09 3.93
N GLY A 158 1.07 -8.23 3.50
CA GLY A 158 0.68 -9.31 4.41
C GLY A 158 -0.65 -9.11 5.15
N LEU A 159 -0.98 -7.91 5.64
CA LEU A 159 -2.28 -7.62 6.27
C LEU A 159 -3.36 -7.24 5.28
N GLY A 160 -2.99 -6.69 4.11
CA GLY A 160 -3.91 -6.20 3.10
C GLY A 160 -4.39 -4.77 3.36
N ALA A 161 -4.92 -4.17 2.30
CA ALA A 161 -5.33 -2.77 2.26
C ALA A 161 -6.56 -2.46 3.11
N SER A 162 -7.40 -3.45 3.38
CA SER A 162 -8.58 -3.30 4.22
C SER A 162 -8.30 -2.85 5.65
N VAL A 163 -7.03 -2.81 6.08
CA VAL A 163 -6.63 -2.26 7.38
C VAL A 163 -6.90 -0.76 7.50
N TRP A 164 -7.12 -0.02 6.38
CA TRP A 164 -7.34 1.41 6.42
C TRP A 164 -8.35 1.99 5.42
N TRP A 165 -8.79 1.23 4.39
CA TRP A 165 -9.82 1.65 3.45
C TRP A 165 -10.65 0.45 2.95
N PRO A 166 -11.97 0.64 2.66
CA PRO A 166 -12.85 -0.43 2.21
C PRO A 166 -12.56 -0.82 0.75
N ASN A 167 -12.28 -2.10 0.50
CA ASN A 167 -11.99 -2.63 -0.83
C ASN A 167 -12.31 -4.12 -0.92
N LYS A 168 -12.07 -4.73 -2.07
CA LYS A 168 -12.02 -6.19 -2.24
C LYS A 168 -10.59 -6.64 -1.98
N ASP A 169 -10.28 -6.98 -0.73
CA ASP A 169 -8.91 -7.22 -0.28
C ASP A 169 -8.44 -8.63 -0.63
N HIS A 170 -8.16 -8.86 -1.90
CA HIS A 170 -7.60 -10.10 -2.42
C HIS A 170 -6.77 -9.83 -3.66
N GLN A 171 -5.56 -10.42 -3.74
CA GLN A 171 -4.61 -10.18 -4.83
C GLN A 171 -5.10 -10.61 -6.22
N SER A 172 -6.13 -11.47 -6.30
CA SER A 172 -6.73 -11.88 -7.58
C SER A 172 -7.55 -10.79 -8.27
N ASP A 173 -7.73 -9.64 -7.65
CA ASP A 173 -8.56 -8.56 -8.18
C ASP A 173 -7.85 -7.22 -8.00
N GLU A 174 -7.16 -6.79 -9.03
CA GLU A 174 -6.54 -5.47 -9.14
C GLU A 174 -7.45 -4.57 -9.96
N PRO A 175 -7.78 -3.36 -9.49
CA PRO A 175 -8.51 -2.39 -10.32
C PRO A 175 -7.66 -2.00 -11.54
N ASP A 176 -8.29 -1.72 -12.69
CA ASP A 176 -7.59 -1.27 -13.90
C ASP A 176 -6.88 0.08 -13.69
N SER A 177 -7.40 0.89 -12.79
CA SER A 177 -6.87 2.22 -12.42
C SER A 177 -7.47 2.69 -11.10
N MET A 178 -6.90 3.78 -10.52
CA MET A 178 -7.36 4.30 -9.24
C MET A 178 -7.18 5.81 -9.16
N ARG A 179 -8.13 6.50 -8.51
CA ARG A 179 -7.97 7.88 -8.03
C ARG A 179 -7.81 7.88 -6.53
N ILE A 180 -6.82 8.62 -6.04
CA ILE A 180 -6.56 8.80 -4.60
C ILE A 180 -6.60 10.29 -4.32
N THR A 181 -7.61 10.75 -3.58
CA THR A 181 -7.71 12.13 -3.10
C THR A 181 -7.49 12.13 -1.60
N CYS A 182 -6.45 12.77 -1.13
CA CYS A 182 -6.17 12.85 0.30
C CYS A 182 -6.15 14.29 0.80
N THR A 183 -6.64 14.48 2.02
CA THR A 183 -6.70 15.76 2.73
C THR A 183 -5.92 15.64 4.04
N ALA A 184 -5.00 16.58 4.28
CA ALA A 184 -4.27 16.72 5.55
C ALA A 184 -4.06 18.20 5.89
N ARG A 185 -3.76 18.56 7.15
CA ARG A 185 -3.53 19.96 7.54
C ARG A 185 -2.35 20.56 6.81
N TYR A 186 -2.53 21.79 6.35
CA TYR A 186 -1.44 22.62 5.82
C TYR A 186 -0.39 22.88 6.94
N PRO A 187 0.93 22.90 6.66
CA PRO A 187 1.55 22.86 5.33
C PRO A 187 1.98 21.46 4.85
N LEU A 188 1.53 20.38 5.51
CA LEU A 188 1.95 19.01 5.19
C LEU A 188 1.69 18.67 3.72
N LYS A 189 2.65 18.06 3.07
CA LYS A 189 2.54 17.53 1.72
C LYS A 189 2.03 16.10 1.76
N ILE A 190 1.29 15.73 0.73
CA ILE A 190 0.65 14.42 0.61
C ILE A 190 1.16 13.76 -0.67
N ILE A 191 1.79 12.60 -0.55
CA ILE A 191 2.29 11.81 -1.66
C ILE A 191 1.58 10.46 -1.65
N ALA A 192 1.09 10.03 -2.81
CA ALA A 192 0.47 8.73 -3.04
C ALA A 192 0.99 8.11 -4.35
N ASN A 193 0.44 6.95 -4.71
CA ASN A 193 0.79 6.26 -5.96
C ASN A 193 0.31 7.04 -7.19
N GLY A 194 1.00 6.84 -8.32
CA GLY A 194 0.59 7.38 -9.60
C GLY A 194 1.09 8.79 -9.87
N ASP A 195 0.34 9.53 -10.67
CA ASP A 195 0.68 10.88 -11.12
C ASP A 195 -0.14 11.93 -10.38
N LEU A 196 0.51 13.00 -9.88
CA LEU A 196 -0.14 14.12 -9.20
C LEU A 196 -0.96 14.93 -10.20
N ARG A 197 -2.28 14.96 -10.02
CA ARG A 197 -3.23 15.69 -10.88
C ARG A 197 -3.54 17.08 -10.35
N SER A 198 -3.66 17.22 -9.05
CA SER A 198 -3.87 18.52 -8.41
C SER A 198 -3.35 18.53 -6.97
N ASP A 199 -2.88 19.69 -6.54
CA ASP A 199 -2.47 19.99 -5.16
C ASP A 199 -2.98 21.40 -4.82
N THR A 200 -3.97 21.49 -3.93
CA THR A 200 -4.65 22.76 -3.61
C THR A 200 -4.78 22.92 -2.10
N SER A 201 -4.74 24.18 -1.65
CA SER A 201 -4.98 24.50 -0.23
C SER A 201 -6.32 25.19 -0.07
N VAL A 202 -7.14 24.67 0.84
CA VAL A 202 -8.48 25.20 1.14
C VAL A 202 -8.74 25.25 2.64
N TRP A 203 -9.68 26.11 3.07
CA TRP A 203 -10.15 26.08 4.46
C TRP A 203 -11.11 24.89 4.67
N ASN A 204 -10.80 24.07 5.64
CA ASN A 204 -11.66 22.95 6.03
C ASN A 204 -12.42 23.30 7.32
N GLN A 205 -13.75 23.35 7.24
CA GLN A 205 -14.58 23.73 8.37
C GLN A 205 -14.62 22.66 9.47
N TYR A 206 -14.45 21.38 9.13
CA TYR A 206 -14.48 20.28 10.09
C TYR A 206 -13.19 20.25 10.94
N LEU A 207 -12.04 20.38 10.28
CA LEU A 207 -10.73 20.44 10.94
C LEU A 207 -10.40 21.84 11.50
N GLU A 208 -11.27 22.83 11.22
CA GLU A 208 -11.09 24.24 11.58
C GLU A 208 -9.67 24.76 11.23
N SER A 209 -9.17 24.35 10.05
CA SER A 209 -7.81 24.61 9.59
C SER A 209 -7.72 24.73 8.09
N TRP A 210 -6.66 25.38 7.62
CA TRP A 210 -6.22 25.22 6.24
C TRP A 210 -5.72 23.79 6.04
N VAL A 211 -6.10 23.19 4.93
CA VAL A 211 -5.71 21.83 4.54
C VAL A 211 -5.16 21.82 3.13
N ASN A 212 -4.23 20.94 2.86
CA ASN A 212 -3.87 20.54 1.50
C ASN A 212 -4.79 19.39 1.07
N VAL A 213 -5.23 19.45 -0.17
CA VAL A 213 -5.99 18.41 -0.86
C VAL A 213 -5.21 18.06 -2.11
N SER A 214 -4.67 16.84 -2.14
CA SER A 214 -3.89 16.34 -3.27
C SER A 214 -4.64 15.20 -3.93
N GLU A 215 -4.77 15.27 -5.27
CA GLU A 215 -5.37 14.23 -6.10
C GLU A 215 -4.29 13.54 -6.93
N TRP A 216 -4.20 12.24 -6.79
CA TRP A 216 -3.30 11.35 -7.50
C TRP A 216 -4.09 10.38 -8.37
N PHE A 217 -3.50 9.95 -9.48
CA PHE A 217 -4.14 9.00 -10.40
C PHE A 217 -3.16 7.91 -10.80
N VAL A 218 -3.55 6.67 -10.54
CA VAL A 218 -2.83 5.46 -10.94
C VAL A 218 -3.42 4.99 -12.25
N SER A 219 -2.59 4.92 -13.29
CA SER A 219 -3.00 4.64 -14.69
C SER A 219 -2.93 3.17 -15.07
N TYR A 220 -2.42 2.32 -14.19
CA TYR A 220 -2.21 0.89 -14.40
C TYR A 220 -2.91 0.06 -13.32
N PRO A 221 -3.13 -1.24 -13.57
CA PRO A 221 -3.55 -2.13 -12.49
C PRO A 221 -2.63 -2.02 -11.29
N ILE A 222 -3.20 -2.03 -10.10
CA ILE A 222 -2.48 -1.89 -8.84
C ILE A 222 -3.01 -2.87 -7.81
N ASN A 223 -2.12 -3.64 -7.20
CA ASN A 223 -2.49 -4.46 -6.06
C ASN A 223 -2.91 -3.56 -4.89
N ASN A 224 -4.03 -3.88 -4.25
CA ASN A 224 -4.60 -3.03 -3.21
C ASN A 224 -3.63 -2.73 -2.07
N TYR A 225 -2.77 -3.68 -1.67
CA TYR A 225 -1.80 -3.47 -0.60
C TYR A 225 -0.71 -2.45 -0.96
N ASN A 226 -0.49 -2.21 -2.25
CA ASN A 226 0.46 -1.20 -2.74
C ASN A 226 -0.04 0.23 -2.63
N VAL A 227 -1.35 0.42 -2.41
CA VAL A 227 -1.93 1.76 -2.24
C VAL A 227 -1.44 2.38 -0.95
N THR A 228 -0.74 3.52 -1.05
CA THR A 228 -0.07 4.17 0.06
C THR A 228 -0.39 5.65 0.18
N LEU A 229 -0.19 6.18 1.37
CA LEU A 229 -0.17 7.60 1.70
C LEU A 229 1.08 7.91 2.50
N ASN A 230 1.79 8.96 2.08
CA ASN A 230 2.91 9.52 2.80
C ASN A 230 2.64 11.01 3.03
N ILE A 231 2.64 11.45 4.30
CA ILE A 231 2.27 12.81 4.69
C ILE A 231 3.37 13.36 5.60
N GLY A 232 3.91 14.53 5.25
CA GLY A 232 5.01 15.14 6.01
C GLY A 232 5.45 16.48 5.46
N ASP A 233 6.50 17.02 6.06
CA ASP A 233 7.18 18.23 5.56
C ASP A 233 8.14 17.87 4.42
N TYR A 234 7.54 17.40 3.31
CA TYR A 234 8.29 16.95 2.15
C TYR A 234 8.71 18.12 1.25
N THR A 235 9.92 18.02 0.74
CA THR A 235 10.41 18.76 -0.42
C THR A 235 10.52 17.80 -1.62
N HIS A 236 10.38 18.36 -2.82
CA HIS A 236 10.37 17.60 -4.06
C HIS A 236 11.52 18.06 -4.97
N PHE A 237 12.17 17.10 -5.60
CA PHE A 237 13.01 17.36 -6.76
C PHE A 237 12.79 16.25 -7.80
N SER A 238 12.98 16.58 -9.06
CA SER A 238 12.79 15.65 -10.17
C SER A 238 14.06 15.44 -10.97
N ASP A 239 14.11 14.30 -11.64
CA ASP A 239 15.12 13.94 -12.61
C ASP A 239 14.45 13.19 -13.78
N SER A 240 15.22 12.75 -14.73
CA SER A 240 14.74 11.96 -15.85
C SER A 240 15.73 10.87 -16.24
N TYR A 241 15.20 9.73 -16.65
CA TYR A 241 15.99 8.61 -17.16
C TYR A 241 15.68 8.43 -18.66
N ILE A 242 16.73 8.47 -19.50
CA ILE A 242 16.62 8.21 -20.93
C ILE A 242 16.67 6.70 -21.15
N SER A 243 15.51 6.13 -21.40
CA SER A 243 15.31 4.71 -21.73
C SER A 243 15.48 4.47 -23.22
N LEU A 244 15.39 3.21 -23.63
CA LEU A 244 15.36 2.81 -25.06
C LEU A 244 14.12 3.34 -25.80
N LYS A 245 13.02 3.57 -25.09
CA LYS A 245 11.74 3.99 -25.65
C LYS A 245 11.56 5.51 -25.64
N ASP A 246 11.72 6.14 -24.50
CA ASP A 246 11.46 7.54 -24.27
C ASP A 246 12.15 8.01 -22.97
N THR A 247 11.78 9.17 -22.45
CA THR A 247 12.29 9.72 -21.21
C THR A 247 11.32 9.42 -20.07
N LEU A 248 11.74 8.60 -19.11
CA LEU A 248 10.99 8.32 -17.88
C LEU A 248 11.13 9.48 -16.89
N ARG A 249 10.00 9.98 -16.40
CA ARG A 249 9.98 10.93 -15.29
C ARG A 249 10.36 10.23 -13.99
N MET A 250 11.23 10.87 -13.21
CA MET A 250 11.67 10.40 -11.91
C MET A 250 11.44 11.49 -10.87
N ASP A 251 10.67 11.18 -9.84
CA ASP A 251 10.32 12.12 -8.79
C ASP A 251 10.85 11.64 -7.44
N TYR A 252 11.32 12.56 -6.63
CA TYR A 252 11.89 12.28 -5.32
C TYR A 252 11.26 13.18 -4.28
N TYR A 253 10.64 12.57 -3.29
CA TYR A 253 9.98 13.25 -2.17
C TYR A 253 10.72 12.91 -0.89
N VAL A 254 11.38 13.89 -0.29
CA VAL A 254 12.24 13.68 0.87
C VAL A 254 11.94 14.74 1.93
N LEU A 255 12.25 14.46 3.18
CA LEU A 255 12.16 15.46 4.23
C LEU A 255 13.07 16.64 3.93
N HIS A 256 12.64 17.84 4.28
CA HIS A 256 13.34 19.08 3.92
C HIS A 256 14.83 19.07 4.28
N ASP A 257 15.15 18.57 5.49
CA ASP A 257 16.53 18.54 6.00
C ASP A 257 17.44 17.54 5.26
N ASN A 258 16.86 16.60 4.52
CA ASN A 258 17.59 15.56 3.81
C ASN A 258 17.80 15.84 2.31
N LEU A 259 17.33 16.99 1.80
CA LEU A 259 17.32 17.30 0.36
C LEU A 259 18.68 17.14 -0.33
N GLU A 260 19.73 17.74 0.22
CA GLU A 260 21.06 17.72 -0.42
C GLU A 260 21.71 16.33 -0.30
N LYS A 261 21.47 15.63 0.79
CA LYS A 261 21.90 14.25 1.00
C LYS A 261 21.21 13.31 0.01
N ALA A 262 19.91 13.49 -0.19
CA ALA A 262 19.11 12.73 -1.14
C ALA A 262 19.56 12.94 -2.60
N LYS A 263 19.78 14.19 -3.01
CA LYS A 263 20.26 14.51 -4.36
C LYS A 263 21.59 13.81 -4.70
N GLU A 264 22.48 13.68 -3.73
CA GLU A 264 23.74 12.98 -3.93
C GLU A 264 23.52 11.46 -3.96
N HIS A 265 22.81 10.94 -2.99
CA HIS A 265 22.61 9.51 -2.78
C HIS A 265 21.79 8.86 -3.90
N PHE A 266 20.74 9.54 -4.40
CA PHE A 266 19.85 8.99 -5.44
C PHE A 266 20.42 9.02 -6.86
N LYS A 267 21.65 9.56 -7.06
CA LYS A 267 22.35 9.44 -8.35
C LYS A 267 22.52 7.98 -8.79
N GLN A 268 22.53 7.03 -7.85
CA GLN A 268 22.61 5.59 -8.11
C GLN A 268 21.36 5.01 -8.79
N VAL A 269 20.23 5.70 -8.76
CA VAL A 269 18.98 5.22 -9.35
C VAL A 269 19.09 5.05 -10.86
N LYS A 270 19.71 5.98 -11.58
CA LYS A 270 19.85 5.87 -13.05
C LYS A 270 20.68 4.67 -13.52
N PRO A 271 21.88 4.39 -12.98
CA PRO A 271 22.60 3.17 -13.35
C PRO A 271 21.87 1.89 -12.93
N MET A 272 21.12 1.90 -11.81
CA MET A 272 20.23 0.80 -11.44
C MET A 272 19.13 0.59 -12.48
N MET A 273 18.41 1.65 -12.86
CA MET A 273 17.34 1.60 -13.89
C MET A 273 17.89 1.06 -15.21
N LYS A 274 19.08 1.50 -15.64
CA LYS A 274 19.72 0.98 -16.84
C LYS A 274 20.03 -0.52 -16.73
N CYS A 275 20.44 -0.98 -15.56
CA CYS A 275 20.67 -2.39 -15.29
C CYS A 275 19.36 -3.19 -15.40
N PHE A 276 18.29 -2.74 -14.73
CA PHE A 276 16.99 -3.40 -14.74
C PHE A 276 16.37 -3.40 -16.14
N GLU A 277 16.42 -2.29 -16.85
CA GLU A 277 15.93 -2.24 -18.25
C GLU A 277 16.66 -3.23 -19.16
N ASN A 278 17.97 -3.40 -18.98
CA ASN A 278 18.77 -4.33 -19.78
C ASN A 278 18.44 -5.81 -19.51
N TYR A 279 18.08 -6.17 -18.27
CA TYR A 279 17.81 -7.56 -17.90
C TYR A 279 16.34 -7.91 -17.83
N PHE A 280 15.46 -6.96 -17.53
CA PHE A 280 14.03 -7.20 -17.26
C PHE A 280 13.11 -6.49 -18.25
N GLY A 281 13.65 -5.59 -19.08
CA GLY A 281 12.86 -4.79 -20.03
C GLY A 281 12.48 -3.42 -19.47
N GLU A 282 11.65 -2.71 -20.23
CA GLU A 282 11.23 -1.33 -19.91
C GLU A 282 10.56 -1.25 -18.54
N TYR A 283 10.66 -0.07 -17.92
CA TYR A 283 9.93 0.24 -16.69
C TYR A 283 8.41 0.08 -16.92
N PRO A 284 7.70 -0.69 -16.08
CA PRO A 284 6.33 -1.10 -16.41
C PRO A 284 5.28 0.01 -16.24
N PHE A 285 5.48 0.95 -15.31
CA PHE A 285 4.48 1.97 -14.94
C PHE A 285 4.80 3.34 -15.53
N TRP A 286 5.05 3.38 -16.82
CA TRP A 286 5.58 4.54 -17.55
C TRP A 286 4.78 5.83 -17.37
N ASN A 287 3.43 5.75 -17.44
CA ASN A 287 2.57 6.94 -17.34
C ASN A 287 2.52 7.51 -15.93
N ASP A 288 2.73 6.68 -14.94
CA ASP A 288 2.72 7.07 -13.53
C ASP A 288 4.08 7.64 -13.08
N GLY A 289 5.14 7.30 -13.83
CA GLY A 289 6.51 7.69 -13.49
C GLY A 289 7.11 6.81 -12.39
N TYR A 290 8.38 7.06 -12.08
CA TYR A 290 9.10 6.43 -10.98
C TYR A 290 9.26 7.42 -9.83
N ALA A 291 8.92 7.05 -8.61
CA ALA A 291 9.19 7.89 -7.46
C ALA A 291 9.80 7.12 -6.28
N LEU A 292 10.77 7.77 -5.59
CA LEU A 292 11.19 7.39 -4.25
C LEU A 292 10.62 8.39 -3.25
N VAL A 293 10.00 7.87 -2.21
CA VAL A 293 9.40 8.65 -1.13
C VAL A 293 10.08 8.29 0.18
N GLU A 294 10.71 9.25 0.84
CA GLU A 294 11.31 9.03 2.16
C GLU A 294 10.24 8.72 3.19
N THR A 295 10.38 7.60 3.91
CA THR A 295 9.37 7.07 4.83
C THR A 295 9.94 6.81 6.22
N PRO A 296 9.10 6.81 7.28
CA PRO A 296 9.52 6.53 8.65
C PRO A 296 9.77 5.04 8.93
N TYR A 297 9.98 4.23 7.89
CA TYR A 297 10.33 2.81 7.93
C TYR A 297 11.25 2.47 6.77
N LEU A 298 11.87 1.29 6.82
CA LEU A 298 13.03 0.92 5.99
C LEU A 298 12.79 1.01 4.48
N GLY A 299 11.71 0.41 3.99
CA GLY A 299 11.34 0.35 2.58
C GLY A 299 10.02 -0.38 2.40
N MET A 300 9.43 -0.23 1.23
CA MET A 300 8.24 -0.95 0.78
C MET A 300 8.03 -0.70 -0.71
N GLU A 301 7.63 -1.72 -1.43
CA GLU A 301 7.45 -1.76 -2.88
C GLU A 301 6.19 -1.06 -3.39
N HIS A 302 5.74 0.02 -2.79
CA HIS A 302 4.54 0.73 -3.23
C HIS A 302 4.66 1.19 -4.68
N GLN A 303 3.86 0.60 -5.57
CA GLN A 303 3.88 0.86 -7.02
C GLN A 303 3.94 2.36 -7.34
N SER A 304 4.93 2.79 -8.12
CA SER A 304 5.18 4.18 -8.54
C SER A 304 5.37 5.21 -7.41
N ALA A 305 5.38 4.78 -6.13
CA ALA A 305 5.63 5.61 -4.95
C ALA A 305 6.46 4.83 -3.92
N ILE A 306 7.59 4.31 -4.36
CA ILE A 306 8.47 3.40 -3.63
C ILE A 306 8.91 4.02 -2.31
N ALA A 307 8.65 3.35 -1.21
CA ALA A 307 9.05 3.81 0.12
C ALA A 307 10.54 3.60 0.35
N TYR A 308 11.21 4.61 0.88
CA TYR A 308 12.62 4.62 1.16
C TYR A 308 12.93 5.13 2.58
N GLY A 309 13.65 4.36 3.38
CA GLY A 309 14.01 4.76 4.75
C GLY A 309 15.34 4.15 5.24
N ASN A 310 16.32 3.94 4.35
CA ASN A 310 17.65 3.41 4.68
C ASN A 310 18.65 4.49 5.13
N ASP A 311 18.16 5.65 5.58
CA ASP A 311 18.97 6.77 6.10
C ASP A 311 20.09 7.25 5.17
N TYR A 312 19.96 6.98 3.86
CA TYR A 312 20.97 7.27 2.83
C TYR A 312 22.31 6.56 3.07
N LEU A 313 22.24 5.34 3.57
CA LEU A 313 23.40 4.49 3.85
C LEU A 313 23.59 3.45 2.74
N PRO A 314 24.83 3.04 2.45
CA PRO A 314 25.08 1.91 1.54
C PRO A 314 24.68 0.58 2.20
N GLY A 315 24.37 -0.42 1.38
CA GLY A 315 23.96 -1.74 1.85
C GLY A 315 22.61 -1.74 2.57
N TYR A 316 22.42 -2.67 3.47
CA TYR A 316 21.23 -2.82 4.30
C TYR A 316 21.50 -2.22 5.69
N HIS A 317 20.85 -1.10 6.05
CA HIS A 317 21.13 -0.33 7.27
C HIS A 317 22.62 0.00 7.47
N GLY A 318 23.33 0.34 6.40
CA GLY A 318 24.79 0.56 6.45
C GLY A 318 25.60 -0.72 6.61
N ASN A 319 24.97 -1.90 6.57
CA ASN A 319 25.66 -3.18 6.69
C ASN A 319 25.98 -3.73 5.30
N THR A 320 27.27 -3.75 4.98
CA THR A 320 27.81 -4.25 3.70
C THR A 320 28.41 -5.66 3.81
N ARG A 321 28.27 -6.33 4.96
CA ARG A 321 28.96 -7.60 5.27
C ARG A 321 28.50 -8.82 4.48
N PHE A 322 27.32 -8.77 3.87
CA PHE A 322 26.75 -9.94 3.18
C PHE A 322 27.20 -10.09 1.73
N ILE A 323 27.70 -9.01 1.14
CA ILE A 323 28.25 -9.03 -0.23
C ILE A 323 29.49 -8.14 -0.18
N ASP A 324 30.65 -8.70 -0.45
CA ASP A 324 31.88 -7.94 -0.61
C ASP A 324 31.63 -6.86 -1.65
N ASP A 325 31.68 -5.57 -1.23
CA ASP A 325 31.60 -4.40 -2.11
C ASP A 325 30.21 -3.85 -2.46
N LEU A 326 29.21 -3.87 -1.56
CA LEU A 326 28.01 -3.08 -1.78
C LEU A 326 28.32 -1.57 -1.64
N ALA A 327 28.73 -0.96 -2.75
CA ALA A 327 28.87 0.50 -2.84
C ALA A 327 27.52 1.20 -3.09
N PHE A 328 26.41 0.44 -3.24
CA PHE A 328 25.07 0.93 -3.50
C PHE A 328 24.13 0.69 -2.31
N ASP A 329 23.02 1.40 -2.29
CA ASP A 329 21.94 1.22 -1.31
C ASP A 329 21.10 0.00 -1.69
N PHE A 330 21.08 -1.01 -0.82
CA PHE A 330 20.34 -2.24 -1.06
C PHE A 330 18.82 -1.99 -1.14
N ILE A 331 18.29 -1.08 -0.31
CA ILE A 331 16.85 -0.79 -0.27
C ILE A 331 16.39 -0.15 -1.56
N ILE A 332 17.14 0.81 -2.11
CA ILE A 332 16.80 1.39 -3.41
C ILE A 332 16.69 0.30 -4.49
N VAL A 333 17.68 -0.60 -4.54
CA VAL A 333 17.72 -1.68 -5.54
C VAL A 333 16.60 -2.69 -5.32
N HIS A 334 16.40 -3.10 -4.08
CA HIS A 334 15.38 -4.09 -3.68
C HIS A 334 13.96 -3.59 -3.98
N GLU A 335 13.58 -2.45 -3.42
CA GLU A 335 12.24 -1.90 -3.56
C GLU A 335 11.94 -1.48 -5.01
N SER A 336 12.94 -0.96 -5.74
CA SER A 336 12.75 -0.66 -7.17
C SER A 336 12.65 -1.90 -8.04
N GLY A 337 13.27 -3.01 -7.66
CA GLY A 337 13.16 -4.29 -8.36
C GLY A 337 11.75 -4.84 -8.34
N HIS A 338 11.01 -4.56 -7.29
CA HIS A 338 9.61 -4.93 -7.14
C HIS A 338 8.66 -4.26 -8.14
N GLU A 339 9.04 -3.16 -8.78
CA GLU A 339 8.23 -2.59 -9.87
C GLU A 339 8.03 -3.61 -11.00
N TRP A 340 9.03 -4.45 -11.29
CA TRP A 340 8.91 -5.57 -12.24
C TRP A 340 8.36 -6.83 -11.58
N TRP A 341 8.87 -7.19 -10.38
CA TRP A 341 8.60 -8.46 -9.70
C TRP A 341 7.84 -8.21 -8.39
N GLY A 342 6.55 -8.49 -8.38
CA GLY A 342 5.65 -8.20 -7.26
C GLY A 342 4.57 -7.20 -7.64
N ASN A 343 4.90 -6.15 -8.40
CA ASN A 343 3.94 -5.17 -8.90
C ASN A 343 3.47 -5.52 -10.32
N SER A 344 4.32 -5.39 -11.35
CA SER A 344 3.93 -5.68 -12.73
C SER A 344 3.71 -7.17 -12.99
N ILE A 345 4.59 -8.03 -12.47
CA ILE A 345 4.42 -9.48 -12.45
C ILE A 345 4.10 -9.86 -11.03
N THR A 346 2.81 -10.02 -10.75
CA THR A 346 2.28 -10.29 -9.41
C THR A 346 1.63 -11.66 -9.28
N THR A 347 1.04 -11.96 -8.15
CA THR A 347 0.42 -13.25 -7.83
C THR A 347 -1.08 -13.10 -7.61
N ASN A 348 -1.83 -14.15 -7.91
CA ASN A 348 -3.27 -14.17 -7.67
C ASN A 348 -3.64 -14.49 -6.21
N ASP A 349 -2.68 -14.94 -5.42
CA ASP A 349 -2.88 -15.30 -4.02
C ASP A 349 -1.61 -15.04 -3.22
N ILE A 350 -1.77 -14.58 -1.98
CA ILE A 350 -0.65 -14.35 -1.06
C ILE A 350 0.18 -15.62 -0.81
N ALA A 351 -0.44 -16.79 -0.94
CA ALA A 351 0.26 -18.09 -0.83
C ALA A 351 1.29 -18.33 -1.95
N ASP A 352 1.19 -17.60 -3.06
CA ASP A 352 2.04 -17.73 -4.24
C ASP A 352 3.10 -16.60 -4.34
N MET A 353 3.30 -15.82 -3.27
CA MET A 353 4.19 -14.65 -3.23
C MET A 353 5.69 -14.97 -3.32
N TRP A 354 6.06 -16.14 -3.77
CA TRP A 354 7.47 -16.51 -3.96
C TRP A 354 8.18 -15.73 -5.09
N VAL A 355 7.45 -14.95 -5.88
CA VAL A 355 7.99 -14.06 -6.93
C VAL A 355 8.38 -12.67 -6.40
N HIS A 356 8.04 -12.40 -5.13
CA HIS A 356 8.36 -11.14 -4.43
C HIS A 356 9.78 -11.15 -3.86
#